data_d7a1fe84dd4ecba33e3ee4e5b29c775e
#
_entry.id   d7a1fe84dd4ecba33e3ee4e5b29c775e
#
_cell.length_a   1.000
_cell.length_b   1.000
_cell.length_c   1.000
_cell.angle_alpha   90.00
_cell.angle_beta   90.00
_cell.angle_gamma   90.00
#
_symmetry.space_group_name_H-M   'P 1'
#
loop_
_entity.id
_entity.type
_entity.pdbx_description
1 polymer ?
#
loop_
_entity_poly.entity_id
_entity_poly.type
_entity_poly.pdbx_seq_one_letter_code
_entity_poly.pdbx_strand_id
1 'polypeptide(L)'
;NPNLINLELTGTFYRTEIFKSYKMNNKLKYESADDFALRIQLDYPEYVYLDEIEFDYFMPVSDDFMYYVPTNYKDWYTDSLNNFLKPLINDSKDRDGNIPLFIQFYIVFNITTKFLANMNNRNKRNMNDEELAVFFETARECFKFANDGFVLNKDKYVSLGYSEEAAEMFYMIKHNCVFKDMPFEYS
;
A
#
# COMPACT_ATOMS: atom_id res chain seq x y z
N ASN A 1 5.30 -17.50 7.46
CA ASN A 1 6.30 -16.58 6.92
C ASN A 1 5.95 -15.16 7.40
N PRO A 2 6.74 -14.54 8.30
CA PRO A 2 6.43 -13.23 8.90
C PRO A 2 6.48 -12.07 7.90
N ASN A 3 6.87 -12.32 6.66
CA ASN A 3 6.97 -11.32 5.60
C ASN A 3 5.77 -11.32 4.65
N LEU A 4 4.82 -12.24 4.83
CA LEU A 4 3.60 -12.27 4.03
C LEU A 4 2.55 -11.36 4.66
N ILE A 5 1.88 -10.60 3.81
CA ILE A 5 0.74 -9.76 4.20
C ILE A 5 -0.53 -10.44 3.72
N ASN A 6 -1.49 -10.60 4.61
CA ASN A 6 -2.85 -10.95 4.24
C ASN A 6 -3.71 -9.70 4.26
N LEU A 7 -4.02 -9.17 3.09
CA LEU A 7 -4.93 -8.02 2.90
C LEU A 7 -6.34 -8.45 2.50
N GLU A 8 -6.52 -9.72 2.13
CA GLU A 8 -7.83 -10.25 1.77
C GLU A 8 -8.66 -10.50 3.01
N LEU A 9 -9.71 -9.75 3.20
CA LEU A 9 -10.74 -10.04 4.22
C LEU A 9 -11.74 -11.08 3.72
N THR A 10 -11.97 -11.15 2.41
CA THR A 10 -12.86 -12.13 1.78
C THR A 10 -12.24 -13.52 1.90
N GLY A 11 -13.00 -14.47 2.47
CA GLY A 11 -12.49 -15.82 2.72
C GLY A 11 -11.51 -15.95 3.90
N THR A 12 -11.29 -14.89 4.66
CA THR A 12 -10.46 -14.95 5.88
C THR A 12 -11.32 -15.19 7.11
N PHE A 13 -10.92 -16.18 7.92
CA PHE A 13 -11.58 -16.52 9.19
C PHE A 13 -10.77 -15.98 10.36
N TYR A 14 -11.41 -15.19 11.20
CA TYR A 14 -10.82 -14.66 12.41
C TYR A 14 -11.43 -15.29 13.65
N ARG A 15 -10.63 -15.45 14.70
CA ARG A 15 -11.17 -15.81 16.01
C ARG A 15 -12.12 -14.73 16.50
N THR A 16 -13.21 -15.12 17.13
CA THR A 16 -14.25 -14.18 17.61
C THR A 16 -13.70 -13.11 18.56
N GLU A 17 -12.68 -13.45 19.36
CA GLU A 17 -12.03 -12.53 20.29
C GLU A 17 -11.40 -11.34 19.59
N ILE A 18 -10.90 -11.53 18.37
CA ILE A 18 -10.30 -10.45 17.56
C ILE A 18 -11.34 -9.37 17.30
N PHE A 19 -12.57 -9.73 16.93
CA PHE A 19 -13.65 -8.76 16.69
C PHE A 19 -14.13 -8.02 17.93
N LYS A 20 -13.80 -8.49 19.14
CA LYS A 20 -14.06 -7.76 20.38
C LYS A 20 -13.07 -6.62 20.57
N SER A 21 -11.82 -6.84 20.17
CA SER A 21 -10.70 -5.91 20.37
C SER A 21 -10.48 -4.98 19.19
N TYR A 22 -10.72 -5.46 17.97
CA TYR A 22 -10.49 -4.72 16.74
C TYR A 22 -11.80 -4.36 16.06
N LYS A 23 -11.87 -3.13 15.58
CA LYS A 23 -13.01 -2.62 14.79
C LYS A 23 -12.48 -2.00 13.51
N MET A 24 -13.23 -2.16 12.43
CA MET A 24 -12.95 -1.43 11.20
C MET A 24 -13.04 0.08 11.47
N ASN A 25 -12.09 0.82 10.95
CA ASN A 25 -12.08 2.27 11.06
C ASN A 25 -13.05 2.89 10.04
N ASN A 26 -14.26 3.17 10.49
CA ASN A 26 -15.32 3.74 9.65
C ASN A 26 -15.10 5.21 9.27
N LYS A 27 -14.04 5.85 9.78
CA LYS A 27 -13.63 7.19 9.35
C LYS A 27 -12.78 7.15 8.08
N LEU A 28 -12.21 5.99 7.75
CA LEU A 28 -11.47 5.80 6.52
C LEU A 28 -12.46 5.55 5.37
N LYS A 29 -12.44 6.44 4.39
CA LYS A 29 -13.19 6.28 3.15
C LYS A 29 -12.60 5.17 2.26
N TYR A 30 -11.28 5.01 2.34
CA TYR A 30 -10.49 4.03 1.60
C TYR A 30 -9.64 3.22 2.58
N GLU A 31 -9.19 2.04 2.15
CA GLU A 31 -8.27 1.16 2.87
C GLU A 31 -8.69 0.78 4.32
N SER A 32 -9.99 0.87 4.64
CA SER A 32 -10.48 0.46 5.97
C SER A 32 -10.30 -1.04 6.21
N ALA A 33 -10.37 -1.85 5.16
CA ALA A 33 -10.10 -3.29 5.19
C ALA A 33 -8.60 -3.56 5.43
N ASP A 34 -7.73 -2.84 4.73
CA ASP A 34 -6.28 -2.94 4.88
C ASP A 34 -5.85 -2.51 6.28
N ASP A 35 -6.39 -1.37 6.78
CA ASP A 35 -6.13 -0.90 8.15
C ASP A 35 -6.49 -1.97 9.19
N PHE A 36 -7.66 -2.58 9.04
CA PHE A 36 -8.13 -3.64 9.93
C PHE A 36 -7.20 -4.86 9.90
N ALA A 37 -6.88 -5.37 8.71
CA ALA A 37 -6.03 -6.55 8.54
C ALA A 37 -4.62 -6.32 9.06
N LEU A 38 -4.01 -5.17 8.74
CA LEU A 38 -2.64 -4.85 9.15
C LEU A 38 -2.51 -4.63 10.65
N ARG A 39 -3.49 -3.97 11.30
CA ARG A 39 -3.51 -3.80 12.74
C ARG A 39 -3.66 -5.12 13.48
N ILE A 40 -4.47 -6.03 12.97
CA ILE A 40 -4.56 -7.39 13.53
C ILE A 40 -3.22 -8.10 13.37
N GLN A 41 -2.58 -8.00 12.21
CA GLN A 41 -1.31 -8.69 11.95
C GLN A 41 -0.15 -8.14 12.80
N LEU A 42 -0.20 -6.88 13.26
CA LEU A 42 0.77 -6.35 14.22
C LEU A 42 0.78 -7.11 15.54
N ASP A 43 -0.39 -7.48 16.03
CA ASP A 43 -0.52 -8.17 17.32
C ASP A 43 -0.65 -9.70 17.18
N TYR A 44 -1.11 -10.18 16.02
CA TYR A 44 -1.29 -11.59 15.68
C TYR A 44 -0.60 -11.90 14.34
N PRO A 45 0.74 -12.02 14.33
CA PRO A 45 1.52 -12.15 13.09
C PRO A 45 1.41 -13.54 12.43
N GLU A 46 0.75 -14.49 13.09
CA GLU A 46 0.61 -15.86 12.62
C GLU A 46 -0.77 -16.07 11.99
N TYR A 47 -0.78 -16.63 10.79
CA TYR A 47 -1.99 -17.10 10.12
C TYR A 47 -1.71 -18.36 9.31
N VAL A 48 -2.75 -19.13 9.05
CA VAL A 48 -2.70 -20.36 8.26
C VAL A 48 -3.39 -20.10 6.93
N TYR A 49 -2.73 -20.48 5.86
CA TYR A 49 -3.33 -20.50 4.54
C TYR A 49 -3.91 -21.90 4.28
N LEU A 50 -5.17 -21.94 3.86
CA LEU A 50 -5.88 -23.17 3.52
C LEU A 50 -6.09 -23.19 2.00
N ASP A 51 -5.25 -23.92 1.29
CA ASP A 51 -5.24 -24.02 -0.17
C ASP A 51 -6.25 -25.03 -0.74
N GLU A 52 -6.82 -25.87 0.12
CA GLU A 52 -7.83 -26.87 -0.26
C GLU A 52 -9.27 -26.36 -0.17
N ILE A 53 -9.48 -25.11 0.31
CA ILE A 53 -10.82 -24.54 0.50
C ILE A 53 -11.09 -23.51 -0.60
N GLU A 54 -12.07 -23.81 -1.41
CA GLU A 54 -12.62 -22.87 -2.40
C GLU A 54 -13.91 -22.25 -1.86
N PHE A 55 -14.17 -21.00 -2.21
CA PHE A 55 -15.43 -20.33 -1.95
C PHE A 55 -15.86 -19.49 -3.15
N ASP A 56 -17.15 -19.45 -3.39
CA ASP A 56 -17.74 -18.64 -4.46
C ASP A 56 -17.92 -17.19 -3.96
N TYR A 57 -17.31 -16.24 -4.65
CA TYR A 57 -17.50 -14.81 -4.41
C TYR A 57 -18.44 -14.22 -5.46
N PHE A 58 -19.64 -13.87 -5.02
CA PHE A 58 -20.61 -13.18 -5.87
C PHE A 58 -20.42 -11.67 -5.75
N MET A 59 -19.84 -11.08 -6.77
CA MET A 59 -19.78 -9.63 -6.88
C MET A 59 -21.11 -9.13 -7.46
N PRO A 60 -21.92 -8.39 -6.69
CA PRO A 60 -23.15 -7.83 -7.23
C PRO A 60 -22.80 -6.86 -8.35
N VAL A 61 -23.26 -7.13 -9.55
CA VAL A 61 -23.16 -6.21 -10.68
C VAL A 61 -24.26 -5.16 -10.48
N SER A 62 -23.98 -4.15 -9.64
CA SER A 62 -24.81 -2.94 -9.62
C SER A 62 -24.07 -1.86 -10.38
N ASP A 63 -24.82 -0.99 -11.07
CA ASP A 63 -24.24 0.14 -11.79
C ASP A 63 -23.41 1.04 -10.84
N ASP A 64 -23.83 1.19 -9.59
CA ASP A 64 -23.13 1.94 -8.56
C ASP A 64 -21.76 1.34 -8.19
N PHE A 65 -21.62 0.01 -8.19
CA PHE A 65 -20.35 -0.66 -7.89
C PHE A 65 -19.36 -0.52 -9.06
N MET A 66 -19.84 -0.60 -10.30
CA MET A 66 -19.03 -0.46 -11.50
C MET A 66 -18.42 0.95 -11.66
N TYR A 67 -19.05 1.98 -11.09
CA TYR A 67 -18.60 3.37 -11.18
C TYR A 67 -17.66 3.80 -10.06
N TYR A 68 -17.61 3.06 -8.94
CA TYR A 68 -16.73 3.39 -7.82
C TYR A 68 -15.33 2.84 -8.03
N VAL A 69 -14.52 3.57 -8.75
CA VAL A 69 -13.09 3.28 -8.89
C VAL A 69 -12.31 4.30 -8.06
N PRO A 70 -11.70 3.91 -6.94
CA PRO A 70 -11.00 4.84 -6.03
C PRO A 70 -9.99 5.73 -6.76
N THR A 71 -9.34 5.20 -7.78
CA THR A 71 -8.33 5.89 -8.58
C THR A 71 -8.85 7.15 -9.31
N ASN A 72 -10.17 7.32 -9.42
CA ASN A 72 -10.79 8.50 -10.03
C ASN A 72 -10.93 9.68 -9.05
N TYR A 73 -10.65 9.48 -7.77
CA TYR A 73 -10.85 10.49 -6.73
C TYR A 73 -9.51 10.95 -6.18
N LYS A 74 -9.28 12.25 -6.16
CA LYS A 74 -8.01 12.82 -5.67
C LYS A 74 -7.76 12.55 -4.19
N ASP A 75 -8.81 12.50 -3.38
CA ASP A 75 -8.74 12.18 -1.96
C ASP A 75 -8.21 10.76 -1.69
N TRP A 76 -8.38 9.82 -2.62
CA TRP A 76 -7.74 8.51 -2.52
C TRP A 76 -6.20 8.59 -2.53
N TYR A 77 -5.63 9.57 -3.21
CA TYR A 77 -4.17 9.76 -3.24
C TYR A 77 -3.66 10.46 -1.97
N THR A 78 -4.34 11.50 -1.53
CA THR A 78 -3.88 12.38 -0.45
C THR A 78 -4.37 11.94 0.93
N ASP A 79 -5.68 11.71 1.08
CA ASP A 79 -6.27 11.38 2.37
C ASP A 79 -5.88 9.99 2.85
N SER A 80 -5.72 9.05 1.93
CA SER A 80 -5.22 7.72 2.25
C SER A 80 -3.82 7.77 2.88
N LEU A 81 -2.88 8.56 2.32
CA LEU A 81 -1.55 8.70 2.90
C LEU A 81 -1.59 9.38 4.27
N ASN A 82 -2.38 10.43 4.44
CA ASN A 82 -2.41 11.23 5.66
C ASN A 82 -3.25 10.59 6.77
N ASN A 83 -4.41 10.00 6.43
CA ASN A 83 -5.38 9.51 7.41
C ASN A 83 -5.23 8.01 7.71
N PHE A 84 -4.54 7.27 6.85
CA PHE A 84 -4.31 5.84 7.02
C PHE A 84 -2.82 5.49 7.09
N LEU A 85 -2.03 5.73 6.03
CA LEU A 85 -0.67 5.20 5.97
C LEU A 85 0.27 5.82 7.02
N LYS A 86 0.25 7.13 7.21
CA LYS A 86 1.07 7.80 8.25
C LYS A 86 0.69 7.35 9.67
N PRO A 87 -0.59 7.31 10.07
CA PRO A 87 -1.00 6.73 11.35
C PRO A 87 -0.55 5.28 11.51
N LEU A 88 -0.74 4.42 10.50
CA LEU A 88 -0.30 3.03 10.55
C LEU A 88 1.21 2.92 10.78
N ILE A 89 2.03 3.72 10.05
CA ILE A 89 3.47 3.76 10.24
C ILE A 89 3.83 4.15 11.68
N ASN A 90 3.17 5.17 12.24
CA ASN A 90 3.46 5.63 13.58
C ASN A 90 3.07 4.59 14.64
N ASP A 91 1.93 3.95 14.48
CA ASP A 91 1.41 2.96 15.43
C ASP A 91 2.17 1.61 15.35
N SER A 92 2.85 1.35 14.22
CA SER A 92 3.62 0.11 14.01
C SER A 92 5.05 0.15 14.52
N LYS A 93 5.54 1.32 15.00
CA LYS A 93 6.91 1.47 15.52
C LYS A 93 7.06 0.74 16.85
N ASP A 94 8.12 -0.05 16.96
CA ASP A 94 8.57 -0.58 18.25
C ASP A 94 9.18 0.53 19.14
N ARG A 95 9.71 0.13 20.32
CA ARG A 95 10.33 1.06 21.27
C ARG A 95 11.59 1.76 20.72
N ASP A 96 12.25 1.14 19.75
CA ASP A 96 13.47 1.63 19.11
C ASP A 96 13.15 2.39 17.81
N GLY A 97 11.87 2.50 17.45
CA GLY A 97 11.39 3.18 16.25
C GLY A 97 11.45 2.34 14.98
N ASN A 98 11.74 1.03 15.09
CA ASN A 98 11.76 0.13 13.95
C ASN A 98 10.35 -0.26 13.52
N ILE A 99 10.17 -0.46 12.24
CA ILE A 99 8.91 -0.84 11.63
C ILE A 99 9.00 -2.28 11.12
N PRO A 100 8.01 -3.15 11.41
CA PRO A 100 7.99 -4.51 10.91
C PRO A 100 8.13 -4.61 9.39
N LEU A 101 8.82 -5.63 8.90
CA LEU A 101 9.11 -5.79 7.47
C LEU A 101 7.84 -5.82 6.61
N PHE A 102 6.78 -6.44 7.08
CA PHE A 102 5.52 -6.50 6.32
C PHE A 102 4.87 -5.12 6.18
N ILE A 103 4.98 -4.25 7.19
CA ILE A 103 4.52 -2.85 7.09
C ILE A 103 5.40 -2.08 6.10
N GLN A 104 6.72 -2.27 6.11
CA GLN A 104 7.61 -1.65 5.14
C GLN A 104 7.25 -2.06 3.70
N PHE A 105 6.97 -3.35 3.50
CA PHE A 105 6.49 -3.85 2.22
C PHE A 105 5.15 -3.19 1.83
N TYR A 106 4.21 -3.07 2.79
CA TYR A 106 2.93 -2.43 2.53
C TYR A 106 3.07 -0.95 2.17
N ILE A 107 3.98 -0.21 2.81
CA ILE A 107 4.30 1.18 2.45
C ILE A 107 4.64 1.27 0.97
N VAL A 108 5.57 0.42 0.51
CA VAL A 108 5.98 0.40 -0.89
C VAL A 108 4.82 0.02 -1.80
N PHE A 109 4.05 -1.01 -1.44
CA PHE A 109 2.89 -1.46 -2.22
C PHE A 109 1.84 -0.35 -2.36
N ASN A 110 1.42 0.28 -1.26
CA ASN A 110 0.38 1.30 -1.26
C ASN A 110 0.78 2.53 -2.10
N ILE A 111 2.00 3.03 -1.89
CA ILE A 111 2.48 4.22 -2.61
C ILE A 111 2.66 3.92 -4.09
N THR A 112 3.33 2.81 -4.43
CA THR A 112 3.58 2.46 -5.84
C THR A 112 2.28 2.24 -6.61
N THR A 113 1.29 1.60 -6.01
CA THR A 113 -0.04 1.42 -6.63
C THR A 113 -0.69 2.76 -6.96
N LYS A 114 -0.60 3.76 -6.08
CA LYS A 114 -1.15 5.10 -6.32
C LYS A 114 -0.44 5.84 -7.44
N PHE A 115 0.89 5.78 -7.48
CA PHE A 115 1.65 6.38 -8.59
C PHE A 115 1.29 5.75 -9.93
N LEU A 116 1.27 4.44 -9.98
CA LEU A 116 1.03 3.70 -11.21
C LEU A 116 -0.40 3.85 -11.71
N ALA A 117 -1.38 3.94 -10.80
CA ALA A 117 -2.75 4.25 -11.16
C ALA A 117 -2.90 5.65 -11.79
N ASN A 118 -2.16 6.64 -11.30
CA ASN A 118 -2.18 7.99 -11.84
C ASN A 118 -1.45 8.07 -13.20
N MET A 119 -0.31 7.37 -13.34
CA MET A 119 0.47 7.35 -14.58
C MET A 119 -0.28 6.68 -15.74
N ASN A 120 -1.03 5.62 -15.47
CA ASN A 120 -1.78 4.89 -16.48
C ASN A 120 -3.07 5.61 -16.92
N ASN A 121 -3.48 6.62 -16.18
CA ASN A 121 -4.69 7.39 -16.51
C ASN A 121 -4.36 8.58 -17.43
N ARG A 122 -3.98 8.27 -18.70
CA ARG A 122 -3.57 9.27 -19.69
C ARG A 122 -4.63 10.35 -19.98
N ASN A 123 -5.90 10.11 -19.66
CA ASN A 123 -7.01 10.97 -20.02
C ASN A 123 -7.59 11.78 -18.87
N LYS A 124 -7.17 11.54 -17.63
CA LYS A 124 -7.68 12.26 -16.45
C LYS A 124 -6.54 12.46 -15.44
N ARG A 125 -5.94 13.63 -15.44
CA ARG A 125 -5.18 14.09 -14.29
C ARG A 125 -6.16 14.41 -13.16
N ASN A 126 -6.16 13.61 -12.14
CA ASN A 126 -7.00 13.83 -10.96
C ASN A 126 -6.43 14.92 -10.04
N MET A 127 -5.16 15.26 -10.19
CA MET A 127 -4.44 16.27 -9.40
C MET A 127 -3.81 17.31 -10.33
N ASN A 128 -3.84 18.57 -9.92
CA ASN A 128 -3.05 19.62 -10.55
C ASN A 128 -1.57 19.51 -10.09
N ASP A 129 -0.69 20.35 -10.64
CA ASP A 129 0.75 20.24 -10.37
C ASP A 129 1.10 20.54 -8.90
N GLU A 130 0.37 21.43 -8.23
CA GLU A 130 0.56 21.75 -6.81
C GLU A 130 0.10 20.58 -5.92
N GLU A 131 -1.06 20.01 -6.20
CA GLU A 131 -1.59 18.83 -5.49
C GLU A 131 -0.66 17.61 -5.69
N LEU A 132 -0.11 17.46 -6.89
CA LEU A 132 0.85 16.41 -7.21
C LEU A 132 2.15 16.59 -6.43
N ALA A 133 2.65 17.81 -6.33
CA ALA A 133 3.85 18.11 -5.52
C ALA A 133 3.65 17.73 -4.05
N VAL A 134 2.50 18.07 -3.46
CA VAL A 134 2.14 17.69 -2.09
C VAL A 134 2.05 16.18 -1.92
N PHE A 135 1.46 15.48 -2.90
CA PHE A 135 1.40 14.02 -2.90
C PHE A 135 2.80 13.39 -2.95
N PHE A 136 3.70 13.89 -3.81
CA PHE A 136 5.10 13.43 -3.88
C PHE A 136 5.84 13.61 -2.56
N GLU A 137 5.72 14.77 -1.92
CA GLU A 137 6.36 15.02 -0.62
C GLU A 137 5.82 14.07 0.45
N THR A 138 4.50 13.91 0.52
CA THR A 138 3.86 13.02 1.49
C THR A 138 4.26 11.56 1.27
N ALA A 139 4.32 11.11 0.01
CA ALA A 139 4.79 9.78 -0.35
C ALA A 139 6.25 9.58 0.04
N ARG A 140 7.12 10.58 -0.21
CA ARG A 140 8.53 10.54 0.17
C ARG A 140 8.71 10.42 1.68
N GLU A 141 7.92 11.16 2.47
CA GLU A 141 7.95 11.03 3.94
C GLU A 141 7.63 9.61 4.40
N CYS A 142 6.65 8.97 3.78
CA CYS A 142 6.31 7.58 4.10
C CYS A 142 7.38 6.59 3.60
N PHE A 143 7.95 6.79 2.42
CA PHE A 143 9.00 5.94 1.86
C PHE A 143 10.27 5.87 2.72
N LYS A 144 10.57 6.90 3.51
CA LYS A 144 11.72 6.89 4.42
C LYS A 144 11.71 5.70 5.39
N PHE A 145 10.54 5.17 5.68
CA PHE A 145 10.35 4.05 6.59
C PHE A 145 10.41 2.67 5.91
N ALA A 146 10.55 2.61 4.60
CA ALA A 146 10.71 1.36 3.87
C ALA A 146 12.19 1.12 3.52
N ASN A 147 12.63 -0.14 3.59
CA ASN A 147 13.97 -0.54 3.18
C ASN A 147 14.14 -0.41 1.66
N ASP A 148 15.32 0.01 1.20
CA ASP A 148 15.63 0.14 -0.22
C ASP A 148 15.51 -1.18 -0.98
N GLY A 149 15.81 -2.30 -0.34
CA GLY A 149 15.61 -3.63 -0.93
C GLY A 149 14.16 -3.93 -1.33
N PHE A 150 13.17 -3.35 -0.63
CA PHE A 150 11.77 -3.45 -1.05
C PHE A 150 11.43 -2.50 -2.19
N VAL A 151 12.01 -1.30 -2.19
CA VAL A 151 11.79 -0.30 -3.25
C VAL A 151 12.40 -0.76 -4.56
N LEU A 152 13.58 -1.40 -4.51
CA LEU A 152 14.35 -1.85 -5.67
C LEU A 152 14.02 -3.27 -6.14
N ASN A 153 13.01 -3.90 -5.57
CA ASN A 153 12.60 -5.25 -5.97
C ASN A 153 11.93 -5.23 -7.35
N LYS A 154 12.73 -5.41 -8.40
CA LYS A 154 12.29 -5.39 -9.81
C LYS A 154 11.24 -6.47 -10.09
N ASP A 155 11.39 -7.67 -9.54
CA ASP A 155 10.45 -8.78 -9.75
C ASP A 155 9.03 -8.42 -9.32
N LYS A 156 8.90 -7.64 -8.23
CA LYS A 156 7.62 -7.14 -7.77
C LYS A 156 6.94 -6.25 -8.81
N TYR A 157 7.67 -5.36 -9.44
CA TYR A 157 7.09 -4.45 -10.44
C TYR A 157 6.70 -5.20 -11.70
N VAL A 158 7.53 -6.12 -12.16
CA VAL A 158 7.22 -7.00 -13.29
C VAL A 158 5.99 -7.85 -13.01
N SER A 159 5.85 -8.42 -11.82
CA SER A 159 4.67 -9.21 -11.42
C SER A 159 3.38 -8.40 -11.40
N LEU A 160 3.47 -7.08 -11.18
CA LEU A 160 2.36 -6.14 -11.26
C LEU A 160 2.12 -5.58 -12.67
N GLY A 161 2.85 -6.06 -13.68
CA GLY A 161 2.73 -5.61 -15.06
C GLY A 161 3.43 -4.29 -15.39
N TYR A 162 4.41 -3.90 -14.57
CA TYR A 162 5.22 -2.70 -14.78
C TYR A 162 6.62 -3.05 -15.28
N SER A 163 7.31 -2.05 -15.82
CA SER A 163 8.70 -2.24 -16.23
C SER A 163 9.67 -2.24 -15.03
N GLU A 164 10.85 -2.82 -15.22
CA GLU A 164 11.89 -2.83 -14.19
C GLU A 164 12.34 -1.42 -13.78
N GLU A 165 12.30 -0.47 -14.72
CA GLU A 165 12.66 0.93 -14.49
C GLU A 165 11.74 1.63 -13.47
N ALA A 166 10.57 1.06 -13.19
CA ALA A 166 9.69 1.57 -12.12
C ALA A 166 10.38 1.53 -10.75
N ALA A 167 11.20 0.50 -10.48
CA ALA A 167 11.96 0.40 -9.23
C ALA A 167 12.91 1.58 -9.05
N GLU A 168 13.60 1.95 -10.12
CA GLU A 168 14.55 3.06 -10.13
C GLU A 168 13.86 4.41 -9.95
N MET A 169 12.74 4.61 -10.61
CA MET A 169 11.91 5.80 -10.43
C MET A 169 11.48 5.96 -8.96
N PHE A 170 11.01 4.89 -8.31
CA PHE A 170 10.59 4.96 -6.91
C PHE A 170 11.77 5.16 -5.96
N TYR A 171 12.94 4.63 -6.28
CA TYR A 171 14.16 4.92 -5.53
C TYR A 171 14.53 6.42 -5.62
N MET A 172 14.49 7.00 -6.82
CA MET A 172 14.72 8.43 -7.00
C MET A 172 13.71 9.29 -6.24
N ILE A 173 12.44 8.91 -6.24
CA ILE A 173 11.40 9.60 -5.46
C ILE A 173 11.72 9.53 -3.97
N LYS A 174 12.04 8.35 -3.45
CA LYS A 174 12.37 8.16 -2.04
C LYS A 174 13.55 9.02 -1.58
N HIS A 175 14.64 9.01 -2.34
CA HIS A 175 15.89 9.66 -1.99
C HIS A 175 16.01 11.11 -2.48
N ASN A 176 15.00 11.60 -3.22
CA ASN A 176 15.03 12.92 -3.86
C ASN A 176 16.30 13.14 -4.69
N CYS A 177 16.70 12.12 -5.44
CA CYS A 177 17.90 12.13 -6.26
C CYS A 177 17.54 12.04 -7.74
N VAL A 178 18.51 12.28 -8.60
CA VAL A 178 18.40 12.06 -10.05
C VAL A 178 19.14 10.80 -10.44
N PHE A 179 18.87 10.29 -11.64
CA PHE A 179 19.40 9.03 -12.14
C PHE A 179 20.93 8.89 -11.98
N LYS A 180 21.71 9.93 -12.28
CA LYS A 180 23.17 9.95 -12.12
C LYS A 180 23.69 9.74 -10.70
N ASP A 181 22.83 9.93 -9.70
CA ASP A 181 23.19 9.81 -8.27
C ASP A 181 22.79 8.42 -7.71
N MET A 182 22.33 7.51 -8.57
CA MET A 182 21.94 6.17 -8.15
C MET A 182 23.16 5.31 -7.82
N PRO A 183 23.06 4.42 -6.81
CA PRO A 183 24.18 3.60 -6.36
C PRO A 183 24.52 2.43 -7.30
N PHE A 184 23.93 2.37 -8.50
CA PHE A 184 24.12 1.27 -9.45
C PHE A 184 24.87 1.73 -10.66
N GLU A 185 25.92 0.98 -11.03
CA GLU A 185 26.48 1.05 -12.36
C GLU A 185 25.64 0.14 -13.28
N TYR A 186 25.16 0.69 -14.37
CA TYR A 186 24.52 -0.11 -15.43
C TYR A 186 25.61 -0.86 -16.16
N SER A 187 25.59 -2.16 -16.03
CA SER A 187 26.42 -3.08 -16.82
C SER A 187 25.74 -3.41 -18.14
#